data_328d78e89d709804d1f39d25b14f2888
#
_entry.id   328d78e89d709804d1f39d25b14f2888
#
_cell.length_a   1.000
_cell.length_b   1.000
_cell.length_c   1.000
_cell.angle_alpha   90.00
_cell.angle_beta   90.00
_cell.angle_gamma   90.00
#
_symmetry.space_group_name_H-M   'P 1'
#
loop_
_entity.id
_entity.type
_entity.pdbx_description
1 polymer ?
#
loop_
_entity_poly.entity_id
_entity_poly.type
_entity_poly.pdbx_seq_one_letter_code
_entity_poly.pdbx_strand_id
1 'polypeptide(L)'
;MQSFIKILLLTSTLISLFISYTFAEESKEDYAMVSIYEMRGETHIYESNRTKTLFKDINVTFALLKNNNTDINIKNITQYDNKFISIPKTETFQDTNTTYWLKVDLGSSFPSGRFVYTYADADFTEHTFINSQSLKKFKLDGRNNMKFSYKKGTDAQVYYFKLQPKHYRIPFRFVYVSTVDTFYDFIAKNFKIRLILGIIIGLIFMAGIYNAAMYYYNKDVAFLYYALMQLFMVMILYIYSGAFTWDEESFFTRNISFESFISIVASLFATLFTAHFLDTKKHLPKVNTIINIGIVVILIDLIISIFYRSILVEYNILPFLMLPLIYAGYKRVRQGYKPARFYLAGWIILTLAVFLNIFEIAYSYTMIDPLYIGAAIEAILFSLALSYKVRMVTQEQEQQKELLVHQSKLASMGEMIGNIAHQWRQPLTHISYTFMNIKEAQEHGELSPEYLNKKIDEANKQLHFMSDTIDDFKDFYAPHKEKENFSLSAATQVTLEIMKNTLKHNDIEVELIVNEESTLHNYKNEYKQVLLNLLTNAKDALIEKVTKSPKITITIDKDSISVEDNAGGIPKEILSRIYEPYFSTKQENSGIGLYMSKMIVEKNMGGTLSVTNTSRGAHFDIQF
;
A
#
# COMPACT_ATOMS: atom_id res chain seq x y z
N MET A 1 -0.83 -17.85 11.50
CA MET A 1 -1.98 -18.60 10.97
C MET A 1 -3.24 -18.39 11.80
N GLN A 2 -3.20 -18.57 13.13
CA GLN A 2 -4.36 -18.35 14.01
C GLN A 2 -4.92 -16.92 13.98
N SER A 3 -4.08 -15.88 13.98
CA SER A 3 -4.53 -14.48 13.85
C SER A 3 -5.14 -14.16 12.49
N PHE A 4 -4.66 -14.79 11.43
CA PHE A 4 -5.21 -14.63 10.08
C PHE A 4 -6.60 -15.27 9.96
N ILE A 5 -6.76 -16.48 10.50
CA ILE A 5 -8.07 -17.17 10.56
C ILE A 5 -9.05 -16.37 11.41
N LYS A 6 -8.60 -15.78 12.54
CA LYS A 6 -9.44 -14.90 13.38
C LYS A 6 -9.90 -13.64 12.65
N ILE A 7 -9.04 -12.98 11.89
CA ILE A 7 -9.42 -11.81 11.09
C ILE A 7 -10.39 -12.21 9.98
N LEU A 8 -10.14 -13.31 9.28
CA LEU A 8 -11.03 -13.82 8.23
C LEU A 8 -12.40 -14.25 8.80
N LEU A 9 -12.42 -14.90 9.97
CA LEU A 9 -13.65 -15.24 10.69
C LEU A 9 -14.37 -13.99 11.22
N LEU A 10 -13.65 -13.00 11.73
CA LEU A 10 -14.24 -11.74 12.22
C LEU A 10 -14.84 -10.92 11.07
N THR A 11 -14.16 -10.84 9.93
CA THR A 11 -14.70 -10.17 8.74
C THR A 11 -15.87 -10.94 8.15
N SER A 12 -15.82 -12.27 8.08
CA SER A 12 -16.93 -13.09 7.61
C SER A 12 -18.14 -13.05 8.55
N THR A 13 -17.92 -13.04 9.87
CA THR A 13 -19.01 -12.87 10.85
C THR A 13 -19.59 -11.46 10.86
N LEU A 14 -18.79 -10.41 10.70
CA LEU A 14 -19.26 -9.04 10.53
C LEU A 14 -20.09 -8.88 9.24
N ILE A 15 -19.62 -9.45 8.13
CA ILE A 15 -20.34 -9.46 6.86
C ILE A 15 -21.61 -10.29 6.97
N SER A 16 -21.56 -11.46 7.60
CA SER A 16 -22.74 -12.30 7.85
C SER A 16 -23.76 -11.64 8.77
N LEU A 17 -23.31 -10.99 9.86
CA LEU A 17 -24.15 -10.19 10.76
C LEU A 17 -24.76 -8.98 10.04
N PHE A 18 -23.98 -8.30 9.21
CA PHE A 18 -24.44 -7.17 8.41
C PHE A 18 -25.46 -7.60 7.35
N ILE A 19 -25.20 -8.73 6.68
CA ILE A 19 -26.14 -9.36 5.75
C ILE A 19 -27.41 -9.81 6.48
N SER A 20 -27.30 -10.52 7.61
CA SER A 20 -28.46 -10.97 8.37
C SER A 20 -29.27 -9.81 8.98
N TYR A 21 -28.63 -8.72 9.38
CA TYR A 21 -29.34 -7.52 9.85
C TYR A 21 -30.07 -6.79 8.72
N THR A 22 -29.49 -6.74 7.51
CA THR A 22 -30.15 -6.14 6.33
C THR A 22 -31.31 -6.99 5.80
N PHE A 23 -31.28 -8.31 6.02
CA PHE A 23 -32.28 -9.25 5.50
C PHE A 23 -33.25 -9.79 6.56
N ALA A 24 -33.09 -9.43 7.83
CA ALA A 24 -34.00 -9.88 8.89
C ALA A 24 -35.42 -9.26 8.81
N GLU A 25 -35.59 -8.17 8.09
CA GLU A 25 -36.89 -7.64 7.71
C GLU A 25 -37.28 -8.18 6.32
N GLU A 26 -37.79 -9.38 6.22
CA GLU A 26 -38.63 -9.75 5.07
C GLU A 26 -39.86 -8.84 5.06
N SER A 27 -39.77 -7.73 4.32
CA SER A 27 -40.92 -6.90 4.04
C SER A 27 -41.90 -7.74 3.22
N LYS A 28 -43.11 -7.86 3.71
CA LYS A 28 -44.25 -8.40 2.97
C LYS A 28 -44.60 -7.43 1.85
N GLU A 29 -43.87 -7.53 0.72
CA GLU A 29 -44.10 -6.66 -0.43
C GLU A 29 -45.10 -7.30 -1.37
N ASP A 30 -46.29 -6.72 -1.49
CA ASP A 30 -47.33 -7.08 -2.43
C ASP A 30 -47.18 -6.27 -3.73
N TYR A 31 -46.42 -6.80 -4.68
CA TYR A 31 -46.29 -6.18 -6.00
C TYR A 31 -46.14 -7.25 -7.09
N ALA A 32 -46.69 -6.93 -8.27
CA ALA A 32 -46.40 -7.68 -9.48
C ALA A 32 -45.26 -7.00 -10.23
N MET A 33 -44.22 -7.73 -10.56
CA MET A 33 -43.00 -7.22 -11.18
C MET A 33 -42.73 -7.95 -12.50
N VAL A 34 -42.45 -7.18 -13.55
CA VAL A 34 -41.90 -7.66 -14.80
C VAL A 34 -40.47 -7.12 -14.92
N SER A 35 -39.50 -7.99 -14.96
CA SER A 35 -38.12 -7.63 -15.17
C SER A 35 -37.73 -7.84 -16.62
N ILE A 36 -37.14 -6.82 -17.24
CA ILE A 36 -36.62 -6.85 -18.60
C ILE A 36 -35.13 -6.63 -18.51
N TYR A 37 -34.32 -7.55 -18.97
CA TYR A 37 -32.89 -7.38 -19.02
C TYR A 37 -32.30 -7.92 -20.33
N GLU A 38 -31.18 -7.38 -20.72
CA GLU A 38 -30.46 -7.78 -21.92
C GLU A 38 -29.19 -8.57 -21.54
N MET A 39 -29.00 -9.73 -22.12
CA MET A 39 -27.81 -10.53 -22.00
C MET A 39 -27.35 -10.97 -23.40
N ARG A 40 -26.12 -10.67 -23.76
CA ARG A 40 -25.50 -10.99 -25.06
C ARG A 40 -26.26 -10.46 -26.30
N GLY A 41 -26.85 -9.26 -26.17
CA GLY A 41 -27.65 -8.69 -27.29
C GLY A 41 -29.05 -9.26 -27.45
N GLU A 42 -29.49 -10.04 -26.49
CA GLU A 42 -30.85 -10.59 -26.42
C GLU A 42 -31.59 -9.97 -25.24
N THR A 43 -32.85 -9.54 -25.47
CA THR A 43 -33.68 -8.96 -24.41
C THR A 43 -34.46 -10.07 -23.73
N HIS A 44 -34.26 -10.24 -22.43
CA HIS A 44 -34.99 -11.22 -21.62
C HIS A 44 -36.04 -10.53 -20.78
N ILE A 45 -37.26 -11.09 -20.78
CA ILE A 45 -38.39 -10.60 -20.00
C ILE A 45 -38.81 -11.67 -19.00
N TYR A 46 -38.80 -11.32 -17.71
CA TYR A 46 -39.27 -12.19 -16.64
C TYR A 46 -40.49 -11.59 -15.94
N GLU A 47 -41.51 -12.39 -15.76
CA GLU A 47 -42.64 -12.08 -14.90
C GLU A 47 -42.42 -12.71 -13.53
N SER A 48 -42.43 -11.89 -12.46
CA SER A 48 -42.36 -12.36 -11.09
C SER A 48 -43.58 -11.87 -10.33
N ASN A 49 -44.51 -12.80 -10.04
CA ASN A 49 -45.62 -12.56 -9.11
C ASN A 49 -45.14 -12.94 -7.70
N ARG A 50 -44.61 -11.99 -6.95
CA ARG A 50 -44.43 -12.16 -5.51
C ARG A 50 -45.57 -11.54 -4.74
N THR A 51 -46.76 -12.09 -4.88
CA THR A 51 -47.90 -11.77 -4.02
C THR A 51 -47.84 -12.63 -2.78
N LYS A 52 -47.25 -12.15 -1.70
CA LYS A 52 -47.39 -12.80 -0.40
C LYS A 52 -48.25 -11.96 0.53
N THR A 53 -49.45 -12.40 0.77
CA THR A 53 -50.25 -12.22 1.97
C THR A 53 -51.30 -11.11 2.07
N LEU A 54 -51.25 -9.97 1.38
CA LEU A 54 -52.35 -8.98 1.43
C LEU A 54 -53.32 -9.08 0.23
N PHE A 55 -52.84 -9.63 -0.86
CA PHE A 55 -53.64 -9.73 -2.10
C PHE A 55 -53.61 -11.16 -2.68
N LYS A 56 -53.97 -12.12 -1.87
CA LYS A 56 -53.94 -13.56 -2.24
C LYS A 56 -54.74 -13.91 -3.50
N ASP A 57 -55.62 -12.99 -3.93
CA ASP A 57 -56.56 -13.18 -5.04
C ASP A 57 -56.41 -12.13 -6.15
N ILE A 58 -55.35 -11.35 -6.18
CA ILE A 58 -55.12 -10.33 -7.22
C ILE A 58 -54.18 -10.90 -8.27
N ASN A 59 -54.73 -11.17 -9.45
CA ASN A 59 -53.93 -11.52 -10.61
C ASN A 59 -53.76 -10.32 -11.51
N VAL A 60 -52.69 -9.55 -11.34
CA VAL A 60 -52.24 -8.59 -12.36
C VAL A 60 -51.55 -9.40 -13.45
N THR A 61 -52.06 -9.29 -14.65
CA THR A 61 -51.48 -9.99 -15.80
C THR A 61 -50.74 -9.03 -16.71
N PHE A 62 -49.63 -9.49 -17.24
CA PHE A 62 -48.80 -8.76 -18.18
C PHE A 62 -48.78 -9.51 -19.52
N ALA A 63 -48.98 -8.77 -20.59
CA ALA A 63 -48.86 -9.33 -21.94
C ALA A 63 -48.11 -8.38 -22.84
N LEU A 64 -47.33 -8.92 -23.75
CA LEU A 64 -46.48 -8.19 -24.66
C LEU A 64 -46.92 -8.33 -26.10
N LEU A 65 -46.85 -7.24 -26.83
CA LEU A 65 -47.04 -7.23 -28.28
C LEU A 65 -45.78 -6.66 -28.92
N LYS A 66 -45.09 -7.45 -29.72
CA LYS A 66 -44.00 -7.03 -30.59
C LYS A 66 -44.57 -6.36 -31.82
N ASN A 67 -44.22 -5.10 -32.04
CA ASN A 67 -44.67 -4.34 -33.19
C ASN A 67 -43.52 -4.06 -34.17
N ASN A 68 -43.48 -4.82 -35.25
CA ASN A 68 -42.57 -4.58 -36.35
C ASN A 68 -43.17 -3.62 -37.41
N ASN A 69 -44.46 -3.21 -37.26
CA ASN A 69 -45.19 -2.36 -38.18
C ASN A 69 -45.49 -1.01 -37.55
N THR A 70 -45.25 0.07 -38.28
CA THR A 70 -45.48 1.47 -37.83
C THR A 70 -46.96 1.83 -37.62
N ASP A 71 -47.89 0.95 -37.96
CA ASP A 71 -49.33 1.21 -37.98
C ASP A 71 -50.02 1.13 -36.60
N ILE A 72 -49.38 0.50 -35.61
CA ILE A 72 -49.96 0.39 -34.27
C ILE A 72 -49.63 1.66 -33.46
N ASN A 73 -50.68 2.36 -33.10
CA ASN A 73 -50.60 3.60 -32.33
C ASN A 73 -51.62 3.62 -31.18
N ILE A 74 -51.61 4.68 -30.40
CA ILE A 74 -52.45 4.88 -29.24
C ILE A 74 -53.96 4.71 -29.58
N LYS A 75 -54.37 5.13 -30.76
CA LYS A 75 -55.80 5.14 -31.10
C LYS A 75 -56.35 3.79 -31.50
N ASN A 76 -55.49 2.90 -31.95
CA ASN A 76 -55.89 1.57 -32.47
C ASN A 76 -55.36 0.38 -31.64
N ILE A 77 -54.60 0.60 -30.59
CA ILE A 77 -53.94 -0.46 -29.80
C ILE A 77 -54.95 -1.47 -29.25
N THR A 78 -56.15 -1.05 -28.84
CA THR A 78 -57.20 -1.93 -28.32
C THR A 78 -57.74 -2.89 -29.35
N GLN A 79 -57.63 -2.60 -30.65
CA GLN A 79 -58.04 -3.50 -31.73
C GLN A 79 -57.10 -4.71 -31.88
N TYR A 80 -55.92 -4.62 -31.26
CA TYR A 80 -54.90 -5.67 -31.30
C TYR A 80 -54.83 -6.49 -30.01
N ASP A 81 -55.83 -6.38 -29.13
CA ASP A 81 -55.84 -7.05 -27.82
C ASP A 81 -55.63 -8.56 -27.92
N ASN A 82 -56.16 -9.20 -28.95
CA ASN A 82 -56.01 -10.65 -29.23
C ASN A 82 -54.60 -11.03 -29.72
N LYS A 83 -53.75 -10.08 -30.07
CA LYS A 83 -52.36 -10.30 -30.51
C LYS A 83 -51.35 -10.17 -29.39
N PHE A 84 -51.77 -9.73 -28.21
CA PHE A 84 -50.91 -9.70 -27.05
C PHE A 84 -50.66 -11.11 -26.55
N ILE A 85 -49.42 -11.46 -26.37
CA ILE A 85 -49.00 -12.77 -25.88
C ILE A 85 -48.67 -12.59 -24.40
N SER A 86 -49.24 -13.44 -23.54
CA SER A 86 -48.86 -13.51 -22.15
C SER A 86 -47.36 -13.76 -22.07
N ILE A 87 -46.66 -12.98 -21.24
CA ILE A 87 -45.20 -13.05 -21.18
C ILE A 87 -44.80 -14.42 -20.62
N PRO A 88 -44.16 -15.28 -21.41
CA PRO A 88 -43.68 -16.56 -20.93
C PRO A 88 -42.50 -16.31 -19.96
N LYS A 89 -42.30 -17.26 -19.04
CA LYS A 89 -41.23 -17.15 -18.02
C LYS A 89 -39.81 -16.95 -18.59
N THR A 90 -39.63 -17.21 -19.88
CA THR A 90 -38.37 -17.07 -20.60
C THR A 90 -38.64 -16.85 -22.10
N GLU A 91 -38.66 -15.61 -22.55
CA GLU A 91 -38.66 -15.32 -23.99
C GLU A 91 -37.52 -14.29 -24.27
N THR A 92 -36.76 -14.56 -25.31
CA THR A 92 -35.58 -13.77 -25.69
C THR A 92 -35.94 -12.94 -26.91
N PHE A 93 -35.79 -11.61 -26.82
CA PHE A 93 -36.11 -10.69 -27.92
C PHE A 93 -34.80 -10.19 -28.54
N GLN A 94 -34.60 -10.49 -29.82
CA GLN A 94 -33.33 -10.24 -30.52
C GLN A 94 -33.24 -8.90 -31.26
N ASP A 95 -34.30 -8.07 -31.26
CA ASP A 95 -34.36 -6.92 -32.16
C ASP A 95 -34.56 -5.60 -31.41
N THR A 96 -33.54 -4.76 -31.44
CA THR A 96 -33.46 -3.47 -30.74
C THR A 96 -34.19 -2.32 -31.49
N ASN A 97 -34.54 -2.48 -32.75
CA ASN A 97 -35.29 -1.50 -33.52
C ASN A 97 -36.79 -1.68 -33.43
N THR A 98 -37.26 -2.63 -32.64
CA THR A 98 -38.65 -2.96 -32.54
C THR A 98 -39.34 -2.22 -31.41
N THR A 99 -40.54 -1.67 -31.68
CA THR A 99 -41.41 -1.11 -30.66
C THR A 99 -42.19 -2.22 -29.99
N TYR A 100 -42.23 -2.23 -28.69
CA TYR A 100 -42.99 -3.15 -27.87
C TYR A 100 -44.15 -2.43 -27.20
N TRP A 101 -45.31 -3.12 -27.07
CA TRP A 101 -46.41 -2.68 -26.27
C TRP A 101 -46.61 -3.65 -25.11
N LEU A 102 -46.54 -3.14 -23.87
CA LEU A 102 -46.84 -3.90 -22.66
C LEU A 102 -48.28 -3.62 -22.24
N LYS A 103 -49.09 -4.64 -22.17
CA LYS A 103 -50.45 -4.58 -21.62
C LYS A 103 -50.40 -5.01 -20.17
N VAL A 104 -50.93 -4.20 -19.30
CA VAL A 104 -51.09 -4.48 -17.87
C VAL A 104 -52.56 -4.53 -17.57
N ASP A 105 -53.04 -5.70 -17.17
CA ASP A 105 -54.44 -5.92 -16.75
C ASP A 105 -54.45 -6.11 -15.23
N LEU A 106 -55.11 -5.20 -14.54
CA LEU A 106 -55.22 -5.22 -13.08
C LEU A 106 -56.13 -6.35 -12.58
N GLY A 107 -56.90 -6.96 -13.47
CA GLY A 107 -57.86 -8.00 -13.10
C GLY A 107 -59.05 -7.49 -12.31
N SER A 108 -60.13 -8.29 -12.32
CA SER A 108 -61.39 -7.91 -11.64
C SER A 108 -61.30 -7.87 -10.11
N SER A 109 -60.31 -8.52 -9.55
CA SER A 109 -60.07 -8.58 -8.10
C SER A 109 -59.20 -7.43 -7.55
N PHE A 110 -58.67 -6.55 -8.41
CA PHE A 110 -57.80 -5.45 -7.97
C PHE A 110 -58.57 -4.48 -7.05
N PRO A 111 -58.06 -4.14 -5.87
CA PRO A 111 -58.74 -3.32 -4.89
C PRO A 111 -58.76 -1.83 -5.26
N SER A 112 -59.78 -1.13 -4.78
CA SER A 112 -59.79 0.34 -4.85
C SER A 112 -58.76 0.93 -3.93
N GLY A 113 -58.02 1.94 -4.39
CA GLY A 113 -56.99 2.60 -3.56
C GLY A 113 -56.09 3.55 -4.34
N ARG A 114 -55.01 3.94 -3.70
CA ARG A 114 -53.93 4.72 -4.32
C ARG A 114 -52.77 3.81 -4.66
N PHE A 115 -52.35 3.85 -5.90
CA PHE A 115 -51.31 2.99 -6.44
C PHE A 115 -50.23 3.80 -7.16
N VAL A 116 -49.10 3.14 -7.36
CA VAL A 116 -47.97 3.70 -8.12
C VAL A 116 -47.60 2.67 -9.19
N TYR A 117 -47.60 3.12 -10.43
CA TYR A 117 -46.86 2.42 -11.48
C TYR A 117 -45.42 2.95 -11.43
N THR A 118 -44.48 2.06 -11.32
CA THR A 118 -43.08 2.39 -11.45
C THR A 118 -42.50 1.67 -12.64
N TYR A 119 -41.78 2.44 -13.36
CA TYR A 119 -41.02 2.00 -14.50
C TYR A 119 -39.56 2.49 -14.32
N ALA A 120 -38.65 1.57 -14.19
CA ALA A 120 -37.26 1.91 -13.93
C ALA A 120 -36.47 1.86 -15.23
N ASP A 121 -36.54 2.94 -16.04
CA ASP A 121 -35.49 3.19 -16.99
C ASP A 121 -35.53 4.53 -17.74
N ALA A 122 -34.31 5.03 -18.05
CA ALA A 122 -34.08 6.27 -18.77
C ALA A 122 -33.94 6.11 -20.31
N ASP A 123 -33.82 4.89 -20.82
CA ASP A 123 -33.41 4.65 -22.21
C ASP A 123 -34.53 4.38 -23.21
N PHE A 124 -35.78 4.69 -22.89
CA PHE A 124 -36.88 4.67 -23.83
C PHE A 124 -37.26 6.05 -24.33
N THR A 125 -37.39 6.19 -25.66
CA THR A 125 -37.70 7.47 -26.30
C THR A 125 -39.10 7.98 -26.04
N GLU A 126 -40.05 7.10 -25.86
CA GLU A 126 -41.44 7.47 -25.60
C GLU A 126 -42.09 6.55 -24.56
N HIS A 127 -42.48 7.15 -23.44
CA HIS A 127 -43.35 6.51 -22.46
C HIS A 127 -44.79 6.95 -22.72
N THR A 128 -45.56 6.14 -23.32
CA THR A 128 -46.97 6.42 -23.47
C THR A 128 -47.79 5.44 -22.63
N PHE A 129 -48.42 5.95 -21.63
CA PHE A 129 -49.36 5.20 -20.81
C PHE A 129 -50.78 5.54 -21.26
N ILE A 130 -51.57 4.51 -21.50
CA ILE A 130 -52.91 4.62 -22.06
C ILE A 130 -53.86 3.83 -21.21
N ASN A 131 -54.93 4.51 -20.78
CA ASN A 131 -56.07 3.87 -20.21
C ASN A 131 -56.99 3.36 -21.34
N SER A 132 -57.38 2.07 -21.29
CA SER A 132 -58.19 1.45 -22.34
C SER A 132 -59.57 2.08 -22.60
N GLN A 133 -60.12 2.80 -21.60
CA GLN A 133 -61.42 3.43 -21.73
C GLN A 133 -61.35 4.85 -22.32
N SER A 134 -60.33 5.63 -21.94
CA SER A 134 -60.25 7.04 -22.33
C SER A 134 -59.19 7.33 -23.39
N LEU A 135 -58.30 6.37 -23.68
CA LEU A 135 -57.15 6.51 -24.60
C LEU A 135 -56.34 7.84 -24.32
N LYS A 136 -56.38 8.31 -23.08
CA LYS A 136 -55.64 9.51 -22.68
C LYS A 136 -54.20 9.18 -22.41
N LYS A 137 -53.34 10.01 -22.96
CA LYS A 137 -51.91 9.97 -22.69
C LYS A 137 -51.65 10.59 -21.31
N PHE A 138 -51.07 9.84 -20.39
CA PHE A 138 -50.67 10.36 -19.09
C PHE A 138 -49.17 10.66 -19.11
N LYS A 139 -48.82 11.82 -18.55
CA LYS A 139 -47.44 12.20 -18.40
C LYS A 139 -46.90 11.57 -17.13
N LEU A 140 -45.80 10.84 -17.23
CA LEU A 140 -45.09 10.30 -16.07
C LEU A 140 -44.48 11.44 -15.26
N ASP A 141 -44.57 11.39 -13.94
CA ASP A 141 -44.01 12.42 -13.06
C ASP A 141 -42.51 12.14 -12.91
N GLY A 142 -41.73 13.12 -13.34
CA GLY A 142 -40.31 13.41 -13.13
C GLY A 142 -39.27 12.32 -13.04
N ARG A 143 -39.57 11.05 -12.83
CA ARG A 143 -38.64 9.90 -12.78
C ARG A 143 -39.37 8.58 -13.03
N ASN A 144 -40.09 8.47 -14.12
CA ASN A 144 -40.72 7.21 -14.55
C ASN A 144 -41.73 6.59 -13.56
N ASN A 145 -42.29 7.38 -12.65
CA ASN A 145 -43.29 6.94 -11.70
C ASN A 145 -44.61 7.66 -11.96
N MET A 146 -45.71 6.95 -11.91
CA MET A 146 -47.04 7.52 -12.00
C MET A 146 -47.90 7.10 -10.81
N LYS A 147 -48.34 8.08 -10.04
CA LYS A 147 -49.32 7.86 -8.99
C LYS A 147 -50.69 7.92 -9.58
N PHE A 148 -51.57 6.96 -9.30
CA PHE A 148 -52.95 6.95 -9.72
C PHE A 148 -53.85 6.46 -8.60
N SER A 149 -55.12 6.89 -8.66
CA SER A 149 -56.17 6.35 -7.81
C SER A 149 -57.04 5.42 -8.67
N TYR A 150 -57.28 4.26 -8.18
CA TYR A 150 -58.14 3.27 -8.85
C TYR A 150 -59.38 3.03 -8.05
N LYS A 151 -60.54 3.11 -8.72
CA LYS A 151 -61.84 2.78 -8.14
C LYS A 151 -62.44 1.66 -8.92
N LYS A 152 -62.61 0.51 -8.25
CA LYS A 152 -63.18 -0.69 -8.84
C LYS A 152 -64.57 -0.45 -9.39
N GLY A 153 -64.81 -0.89 -10.62
CA GLY A 153 -66.11 -0.79 -11.30
C GLY A 153 -66.34 0.51 -12.07
N THR A 154 -65.52 1.57 -11.85
CA THR A 154 -65.62 2.84 -12.58
C THR A 154 -64.38 3.15 -13.41
N ASP A 155 -63.19 2.66 -13.00
CA ASP A 155 -61.95 2.94 -13.68
C ASP A 155 -61.53 1.79 -14.61
N ALA A 156 -60.76 2.12 -15.63
CA ALA A 156 -60.20 1.13 -16.55
C ALA A 156 -59.31 0.11 -15.85
N GLN A 157 -59.47 -1.15 -16.16
CA GLN A 157 -58.65 -2.22 -15.64
C GLN A 157 -57.38 -2.46 -16.45
N VAL A 158 -57.39 -2.08 -17.72
CA VAL A 158 -56.31 -2.39 -18.67
C VAL A 158 -55.55 -1.11 -19.04
N TYR A 159 -54.23 -1.19 -19.00
CA TYR A 159 -53.32 -0.14 -19.36
C TYR A 159 -52.27 -0.62 -20.35
N TYR A 160 -51.82 0.28 -21.24
CA TYR A 160 -50.85 -0.05 -22.28
C TYR A 160 -49.64 0.89 -22.16
N PHE A 161 -48.48 0.31 -22.20
CA PHE A 161 -47.20 1.06 -22.22
C PHE A 161 -46.51 0.83 -23.56
N LYS A 162 -46.16 1.90 -24.26
CA LYS A 162 -45.32 1.82 -25.44
C LYS A 162 -43.86 1.83 -25.00
N LEU A 163 -43.14 0.80 -25.32
CA LEU A 163 -41.74 0.61 -24.99
C LEU A 163 -40.96 0.68 -26.30
N GLN A 164 -40.14 1.70 -26.46
CA GLN A 164 -39.24 1.87 -27.60
C GLN A 164 -37.82 1.98 -27.13
N PRO A 165 -37.01 0.92 -27.21
CA PRO A 165 -35.63 0.93 -26.78
C PRO A 165 -34.83 1.90 -27.65
N LYS A 166 -33.97 2.73 -27.02
CA LYS A 166 -33.11 3.69 -27.70
C LYS A 166 -31.78 3.06 -28.12
N HIS A 167 -31.23 2.13 -27.35
CA HIS A 167 -29.89 1.57 -27.60
C HIS A 167 -29.73 0.12 -27.18
N TYR A 168 -28.59 -0.47 -27.64
CA TYR A 168 -28.18 -1.88 -27.51
C TYR A 168 -27.90 -2.37 -26.09
N ARG A 169 -27.99 -1.53 -25.06
CA ARG A 169 -27.68 -1.92 -23.69
C ARG A 169 -28.73 -1.42 -22.74
N ILE A 170 -29.46 -2.36 -22.24
CA ILE A 170 -30.46 -2.11 -21.22
C ILE A 170 -30.06 -2.93 -19.98
N PRO A 171 -29.41 -2.31 -18.98
CA PRO A 171 -29.29 -2.98 -17.71
C PRO A 171 -30.68 -3.10 -17.10
N PHE A 172 -30.90 -4.09 -16.32
CA PHE A 172 -32.04 -4.49 -15.53
C PHE A 172 -33.22 -3.50 -15.45
N ARG A 173 -34.41 -3.92 -15.95
CA ARG A 173 -35.64 -3.12 -16.01
C ARG A 173 -36.82 -3.82 -15.44
N PHE A 174 -37.63 -3.11 -14.69
CA PHE A 174 -38.87 -3.66 -14.17
C PHE A 174 -40.00 -2.64 -14.21
N VAL A 175 -41.19 -3.13 -14.47
CA VAL A 175 -42.46 -2.43 -14.31
C VAL A 175 -43.20 -3.10 -13.16
N TYR A 176 -43.62 -2.31 -12.19
CA TYR A 176 -44.44 -2.85 -11.12
C TYR A 176 -45.58 -1.92 -10.72
N VAL A 177 -46.64 -2.52 -10.18
CA VAL A 177 -47.78 -1.81 -9.61
C VAL A 177 -47.79 -2.12 -8.11
N SER A 178 -47.81 -1.09 -7.29
CA SER A 178 -47.80 -1.24 -5.83
C SER A 178 -48.71 -0.23 -5.16
N THR A 179 -49.10 -0.49 -3.92
CA THR A 179 -49.70 0.56 -3.09
C THR A 179 -48.73 1.69 -2.87
N VAL A 180 -49.26 2.89 -2.54
CA VAL A 180 -48.41 4.05 -2.25
C VAL A 180 -47.45 3.77 -1.07
N ASP A 181 -47.93 3.05 -0.05
CA ASP A 181 -47.14 2.73 1.14
C ASP A 181 -46.02 1.74 0.81
N THR A 182 -46.35 0.63 0.13
CA THR A 182 -45.34 -0.35 -0.35
C THR A 182 -44.30 0.30 -1.27
N PHE A 183 -44.70 1.30 -2.07
CA PHE A 183 -43.77 2.04 -2.90
C PHE A 183 -42.78 2.88 -2.08
N TYR A 184 -43.27 3.53 -1.02
CA TYR A 184 -42.35 4.29 -0.14
C TYR A 184 -41.40 3.36 0.63
N ASP A 185 -41.86 2.19 1.06
CA ASP A 185 -41.02 1.17 1.69
C ASP A 185 -39.94 0.66 0.72
N PHE A 186 -40.32 0.41 -0.53
CA PHE A 186 -39.38 0.06 -1.61
C PHE A 186 -38.32 1.15 -1.84
N ILE A 187 -38.75 2.43 -1.91
CA ILE A 187 -37.81 3.55 -2.05
C ILE A 187 -36.87 3.63 -0.85
N ALA A 188 -37.39 3.48 0.36
CA ALA A 188 -36.59 3.54 1.57
C ALA A 188 -35.54 2.39 1.61
N LYS A 189 -35.95 1.19 1.19
CA LYS A 189 -35.04 0.04 1.07
C LYS A 189 -33.96 0.26 0.02
N ASN A 190 -34.35 0.74 -1.18
CA ASN A 190 -33.40 1.10 -2.23
C ASN A 190 -32.42 2.21 -1.81
N PHE A 191 -32.91 3.19 -1.01
CA PHE A 191 -32.05 4.23 -0.46
C PHE A 191 -31.01 3.65 0.50
N LYS A 192 -31.41 2.73 1.40
CA LYS A 192 -30.49 2.04 2.31
C LYS A 192 -29.42 1.28 1.51
N ILE A 193 -29.80 0.52 0.48
CA ILE A 193 -28.86 -0.22 -0.38
C ILE A 193 -27.90 0.75 -1.08
N ARG A 194 -28.39 1.80 -1.70
CA ARG A 194 -27.53 2.82 -2.36
C ARG A 194 -26.57 3.49 -1.39
N LEU A 195 -27.01 3.76 -0.16
CA LEU A 195 -26.14 4.30 0.89
C LEU A 195 -24.99 3.33 1.22
N ILE A 196 -25.31 2.04 1.38
CA ILE A 196 -24.31 0.99 1.63
C ILE A 196 -23.30 0.90 0.46
N LEU A 197 -23.80 0.89 -0.77
CA LEU A 197 -22.94 0.88 -1.96
C LEU A 197 -22.05 2.12 -2.02
N GLY A 198 -22.59 3.29 -1.69
CA GLY A 198 -21.83 4.54 -1.61
C GLY A 198 -20.71 4.48 -0.56
N ILE A 199 -20.99 3.90 0.61
CA ILE A 199 -19.97 3.68 1.65
C ILE A 199 -18.88 2.73 1.15
N ILE A 200 -19.25 1.61 0.51
CA ILE A 200 -18.29 0.63 -0.04
C ILE A 200 -17.40 1.30 -1.10
N ILE A 201 -17.99 2.01 -2.06
CA ILE A 201 -17.24 2.75 -3.09
C ILE A 201 -16.30 3.78 -2.44
N GLY A 202 -16.79 4.50 -1.43
CA GLY A 202 -15.99 5.46 -0.66
C GLY A 202 -14.79 4.84 0.04
N LEU A 203 -14.94 3.65 0.64
CA LEU A 203 -13.85 2.91 1.28
C LEU A 203 -12.77 2.49 0.25
N ILE A 204 -13.18 1.98 -0.91
CA ILE A 204 -12.26 1.59 -1.98
C ILE A 204 -11.52 2.83 -2.53
N PHE A 205 -12.24 3.94 -2.72
CA PHE A 205 -11.64 5.21 -3.16
C PHE A 205 -10.60 5.73 -2.16
N MET A 206 -10.93 5.71 -0.87
CA MET A 206 -9.98 6.09 0.19
C MET A 206 -8.76 5.17 0.25
N ALA A 207 -8.93 3.87 0.02
CA ALA A 207 -7.79 2.95 -0.11
C ALA A 207 -6.89 3.33 -1.30
N GLY A 208 -7.47 3.74 -2.43
CA GLY A 208 -6.73 4.26 -3.58
C GLY A 208 -5.90 5.51 -3.24
N ILE A 209 -6.53 6.51 -2.60
CA ILE A 209 -5.84 7.75 -2.16
C ILE A 209 -4.72 7.43 -1.16
N TYR A 210 -4.99 6.58 -0.17
CA TYR A 210 -3.98 6.17 0.81
C TYR A 210 -2.76 5.55 0.12
N ASN A 211 -2.96 4.63 -0.82
CA ASN A 211 -1.86 3.99 -1.52
C ASN A 211 -1.13 4.95 -2.48
N ALA A 212 -1.81 5.91 -3.09
CA ALA A 212 -1.17 6.98 -3.85
C ALA A 212 -0.25 7.85 -2.97
N ALA A 213 -0.70 8.20 -1.76
CA ALA A 213 0.12 8.91 -0.78
C ALA A 213 1.33 8.05 -0.35
N MET A 214 1.14 6.76 -0.08
CA MET A 214 2.22 5.84 0.27
C MET A 214 3.26 5.70 -0.85
N TYR A 215 2.86 5.77 -2.12
CA TYR A 215 3.81 5.87 -3.23
C TYR A 215 4.69 7.12 -3.14
N TYR A 216 4.11 8.27 -2.82
CA TYR A 216 4.88 9.51 -2.68
C TYR A 216 6.00 9.40 -1.62
N TYR A 217 5.72 8.75 -0.48
CA TYR A 217 6.68 8.55 0.61
C TYR A 217 7.70 7.43 0.33
N ASN A 218 7.23 6.27 -0.12
CA ASN A 218 8.08 5.08 -0.24
C ASN A 218 8.74 4.91 -1.61
N LYS A 219 8.26 5.62 -2.66
CA LYS A 219 8.71 5.52 -4.05
C LYS A 219 8.62 4.10 -4.64
N ASP A 220 7.90 3.18 -4.01
CA ASP A 220 7.65 1.84 -4.53
C ASP A 220 6.45 1.87 -5.50
N VAL A 221 6.72 1.62 -6.77
CA VAL A 221 5.73 1.68 -7.86
C VAL A 221 4.56 0.70 -7.69
N ALA A 222 4.69 -0.33 -6.85
CA ALA A 222 3.59 -1.24 -6.53
C ALA A 222 2.40 -0.48 -5.92
N PHE A 223 2.67 0.53 -5.08
CA PHE A 223 1.62 1.38 -4.50
C PHE A 223 0.89 2.21 -5.57
N LEU A 224 1.63 2.73 -6.56
CA LEU A 224 1.05 3.51 -7.66
C LEU A 224 0.13 2.64 -8.52
N TYR A 225 0.60 1.46 -8.93
CA TYR A 225 -0.20 0.57 -9.76
C TYR A 225 -1.46 0.10 -9.02
N TYR A 226 -1.34 -0.16 -7.73
CA TYR A 226 -2.50 -0.51 -6.92
C TYR A 226 -3.48 0.65 -6.76
N ALA A 227 -3.01 1.86 -6.52
CA ALA A 227 -3.86 3.06 -6.43
C ALA A 227 -4.63 3.30 -7.73
N LEU A 228 -3.98 3.15 -8.88
CA LEU A 228 -4.63 3.27 -10.20
C LEU A 228 -5.65 2.15 -10.43
N MET A 229 -5.31 0.90 -10.08
CA MET A 229 -6.26 -0.22 -10.12
C MET A 229 -7.53 0.09 -9.32
N GLN A 230 -7.40 0.61 -8.09
CA GLN A 230 -8.54 0.98 -7.23
C GLN A 230 -9.36 2.14 -7.82
N LEU A 231 -8.72 3.13 -8.43
CA LEU A 231 -9.43 4.22 -9.10
C LEU A 231 -10.34 3.70 -10.22
N PHE A 232 -9.83 2.80 -11.06
CA PHE A 232 -10.62 2.20 -12.13
C PHE A 232 -11.68 1.23 -11.59
N MET A 233 -11.40 0.52 -10.51
CA MET A 233 -12.41 -0.31 -9.82
C MET A 233 -13.58 0.54 -9.30
N VAL A 234 -13.31 1.68 -8.69
CA VAL A 234 -14.35 2.63 -8.27
C VAL A 234 -15.20 3.07 -9.46
N MET A 235 -14.59 3.37 -10.60
CA MET A 235 -15.32 3.75 -11.82
C MET A 235 -16.22 2.61 -12.30
N ILE A 236 -15.73 1.36 -12.31
CA ILE A 236 -16.52 0.18 -12.67
C ILE A 236 -17.73 0.07 -11.75
N LEU A 237 -17.50 0.06 -10.43
CA LEU A 237 -18.58 -0.09 -9.44
C LEU A 237 -19.59 1.09 -9.51
N TYR A 238 -19.13 2.29 -9.81
CA TYR A 238 -20.01 3.45 -9.99
C TYR A 238 -20.93 3.30 -11.21
N ILE A 239 -20.39 2.77 -12.33
CA ILE A 239 -21.18 2.45 -13.53
C ILE A 239 -22.20 1.36 -13.21
N TYR A 240 -21.78 0.26 -12.56
CA TYR A 240 -22.67 -0.82 -12.13
C TYR A 240 -23.79 -0.37 -11.18
N SER A 241 -23.56 0.69 -10.40
CA SER A 241 -24.59 1.23 -9.50
C SER A 241 -25.78 1.85 -10.24
N GLY A 242 -25.69 2.03 -11.57
CA GLY A 242 -26.68 2.73 -12.38
C GLY A 242 -26.79 4.24 -12.07
N ALA A 243 -25.82 4.80 -11.31
CA ALA A 243 -25.80 6.22 -10.98
C ALA A 243 -25.26 7.07 -12.14
N PHE A 244 -24.64 6.44 -13.11
CA PHE A 244 -24.02 7.09 -14.25
C PHE A 244 -24.70 6.67 -15.56
N THR A 245 -25.36 7.61 -16.20
CA THR A 245 -25.94 7.46 -17.55
C THR A 245 -25.15 8.35 -18.51
N TRP A 246 -24.54 7.75 -19.53
CA TRP A 246 -23.86 8.49 -20.59
C TRP A 246 -24.87 9.02 -21.61
N ASP A 247 -24.64 10.24 -22.09
CA ASP A 247 -25.40 10.79 -23.18
C ASP A 247 -25.03 10.05 -24.50
N GLU A 248 -26.01 9.82 -25.34
CA GLU A 248 -26.02 8.82 -26.42
C GLU A 248 -25.04 9.08 -27.59
N GLU A 249 -24.48 10.29 -27.68
CA GLU A 249 -23.59 10.69 -28.77
C GLU A 249 -22.09 10.55 -28.48
N SER A 250 -21.71 10.02 -27.30
CA SER A 250 -20.31 9.91 -26.93
C SER A 250 -19.56 8.87 -27.75
N PHE A 251 -18.25 9.07 -27.87
CA PHE A 251 -17.29 8.22 -28.60
C PHE A 251 -17.40 6.71 -28.30
N PHE A 252 -17.87 6.35 -27.10
CA PHE A 252 -17.92 4.97 -26.60
C PHE A 252 -19.22 4.22 -26.92
N THR A 253 -20.29 4.89 -27.37
CA THR A 253 -21.63 4.28 -27.41
C THR A 253 -21.94 3.39 -28.60
N ARG A 254 -21.12 3.34 -29.62
CA ARG A 254 -21.49 2.59 -30.84
C ARG A 254 -21.13 1.11 -30.86
N ASN A 255 -20.04 0.67 -30.22
CA ASN A 255 -19.60 -0.74 -30.28
C ASN A 255 -18.83 -1.26 -29.05
N ILE A 256 -18.46 -0.41 -28.09
CA ILE A 256 -17.75 -0.81 -26.89
C ILE A 256 -18.42 -0.16 -25.70
N SER A 257 -18.70 -0.92 -24.64
CA SER A 257 -19.12 -0.31 -23.39
C SER A 257 -17.93 0.40 -22.76
N PHE A 258 -18.14 1.59 -22.27
CA PHE A 258 -17.18 2.33 -21.45
C PHE A 258 -16.67 1.49 -20.29
N GLU A 259 -17.54 0.67 -19.72
CA GLU A 259 -17.27 -0.31 -18.70
C GLU A 259 -16.21 -1.32 -19.10
N SER A 260 -16.35 -1.92 -20.29
CA SER A 260 -15.36 -2.88 -20.79
C SER A 260 -13.99 -2.23 -21.01
N PHE A 261 -13.97 -0.98 -21.52
CA PHE A 261 -12.72 -0.21 -21.67
C PHE A 261 -12.04 0.02 -20.31
N ILE A 262 -12.81 0.46 -19.30
CA ILE A 262 -12.28 0.69 -17.94
C ILE A 262 -11.79 -0.63 -17.33
N SER A 263 -12.51 -1.73 -17.55
CA SER A 263 -12.13 -3.06 -17.06
C SER A 263 -10.80 -3.55 -17.65
N ILE A 264 -10.55 -3.28 -18.95
CA ILE A 264 -9.26 -3.57 -19.60
C ILE A 264 -8.13 -2.76 -18.93
N VAL A 265 -8.35 -1.46 -18.68
CA VAL A 265 -7.36 -0.60 -18.02
C VAL A 265 -7.12 -1.05 -16.57
N ALA A 266 -8.17 -1.38 -15.82
CA ALA A 266 -8.05 -1.93 -14.47
C ALA A 266 -7.21 -3.22 -14.45
N SER A 267 -7.45 -4.13 -15.42
CA SER A 267 -6.70 -5.38 -15.57
C SER A 267 -5.22 -5.16 -15.87
N LEU A 268 -4.89 -4.12 -16.64
CA LEU A 268 -3.50 -3.73 -16.88
C LEU A 268 -2.79 -3.35 -15.56
N PHE A 269 -3.39 -2.47 -14.77
CA PHE A 269 -2.81 -2.06 -13.51
C PHE A 269 -2.76 -3.20 -12.47
N ALA A 270 -3.75 -4.09 -12.46
CA ALA A 270 -3.75 -5.30 -11.64
C ALA A 270 -2.57 -6.23 -11.97
N THR A 271 -2.27 -6.38 -13.25
CA THR A 271 -1.16 -7.21 -13.74
C THR A 271 0.18 -6.57 -13.43
N LEU A 272 0.34 -5.25 -13.64
CA LEU A 272 1.53 -4.47 -13.29
C LEU A 272 1.77 -4.47 -11.77
N PHE A 273 0.71 -4.30 -10.97
CA PHE A 273 0.77 -4.41 -9.52
C PHE A 273 1.31 -5.78 -9.10
N THR A 274 0.76 -6.86 -9.64
CA THR A 274 1.21 -8.23 -9.35
C THR A 274 2.70 -8.41 -9.64
N ALA A 275 3.15 -7.96 -10.82
CA ALA A 275 4.54 -8.10 -11.24
C ALA A 275 5.52 -7.43 -10.26
N HIS A 276 5.19 -6.21 -9.81
CA HIS A 276 6.06 -5.41 -8.94
C HIS A 276 5.89 -5.77 -7.46
N PHE A 277 4.67 -6.03 -6.99
CA PHE A 277 4.44 -6.41 -5.59
C PHE A 277 5.09 -7.73 -5.22
N LEU A 278 5.00 -8.73 -6.10
CA LEU A 278 5.59 -10.05 -5.88
C LEU A 278 7.05 -10.15 -6.35
N ASP A 279 7.58 -9.11 -7.01
CA ASP A 279 8.90 -9.11 -7.66
C ASP A 279 9.09 -10.38 -8.52
N THR A 280 8.14 -10.58 -9.44
CA THR A 280 8.08 -11.80 -10.26
C THR A 280 9.29 -11.95 -11.16
N LYS A 281 9.88 -10.85 -11.63
CA LYS A 281 11.09 -10.83 -12.47
C LYS A 281 12.25 -11.53 -11.76
N LYS A 282 12.46 -11.29 -10.47
CA LYS A 282 13.55 -11.85 -9.68
C LYS A 282 13.24 -13.27 -9.17
N HIS A 283 12.02 -13.48 -8.68
CA HIS A 283 11.68 -14.69 -7.93
C HIS A 283 10.89 -15.74 -8.70
N LEU A 284 10.22 -15.36 -9.79
CA LEU A 284 9.35 -16.23 -10.58
C LEU A 284 9.50 -15.98 -12.09
N PRO A 285 10.70 -16.13 -12.68
CA PRO A 285 10.96 -15.70 -14.06
C PRO A 285 10.03 -16.34 -15.09
N LYS A 286 9.66 -17.62 -14.96
CA LYS A 286 8.72 -18.30 -15.86
C LYS A 286 7.30 -17.69 -15.78
N VAL A 287 6.84 -17.38 -14.56
CA VAL A 287 5.53 -16.73 -14.35
C VAL A 287 5.56 -15.30 -14.85
N ASN A 288 6.68 -14.59 -14.65
CA ASN A 288 6.88 -13.24 -15.18
C ASN A 288 6.76 -13.18 -16.71
N THR A 289 7.24 -14.19 -17.43
CA THR A 289 7.05 -14.28 -18.88
C THR A 289 5.57 -14.39 -19.25
N ILE A 290 4.80 -15.20 -18.53
CA ILE A 290 3.34 -15.33 -18.75
C ILE A 290 2.64 -13.99 -18.45
N ILE A 291 3.01 -13.33 -17.35
CA ILE A 291 2.49 -12.02 -16.98
C ILE A 291 2.80 -10.97 -18.06
N ASN A 292 4.03 -10.95 -18.58
CA ASN A 292 4.41 -10.02 -19.66
C ASN A 292 3.65 -10.27 -20.95
N ILE A 293 3.41 -11.54 -21.31
CA ILE A 293 2.55 -11.88 -22.46
C ILE A 293 1.13 -11.37 -22.19
N GLY A 294 0.59 -11.56 -20.99
CA GLY A 294 -0.70 -11.02 -20.59
C GLY A 294 -0.77 -9.50 -20.72
N ILE A 295 0.25 -8.77 -20.29
CA ILE A 295 0.35 -7.30 -20.46
C ILE A 295 0.30 -6.93 -21.95
N VAL A 296 1.05 -7.62 -22.79
CA VAL A 296 1.06 -7.35 -24.25
C VAL A 296 -0.32 -7.59 -24.85
N VAL A 297 -1.01 -8.69 -24.47
CA VAL A 297 -2.37 -8.99 -24.93
C VAL A 297 -3.34 -7.89 -24.49
N ILE A 298 -3.28 -7.44 -23.24
CA ILE A 298 -4.12 -6.36 -22.70
C ILE A 298 -3.84 -5.04 -23.43
N LEU A 299 -2.59 -4.72 -23.74
CA LEU A 299 -2.23 -3.51 -24.50
C LEU A 299 -2.73 -3.57 -25.95
N ILE A 300 -2.65 -4.74 -26.59
CA ILE A 300 -3.21 -4.95 -27.92
C ILE A 300 -4.72 -4.78 -27.89
N ASP A 301 -5.40 -5.36 -26.91
CA ASP A 301 -6.86 -5.23 -26.72
C ASP A 301 -7.26 -3.76 -26.48
N LEU A 302 -6.48 -3.03 -25.69
CA LEU A 302 -6.67 -1.59 -25.47
C LEU A 302 -6.55 -0.80 -26.78
N ILE A 303 -5.54 -1.09 -27.61
CA ILE A 303 -5.35 -0.44 -28.92
C ILE A 303 -6.53 -0.77 -29.84
N ILE A 304 -6.92 -2.05 -29.92
CA ILE A 304 -8.05 -2.48 -30.73
C ILE A 304 -9.33 -1.80 -30.25
N SER A 305 -9.55 -1.70 -28.95
CA SER A 305 -10.73 -1.03 -28.39
C SER A 305 -10.81 0.43 -28.81
N ILE A 306 -9.69 1.14 -28.86
CA ILE A 306 -9.64 2.57 -29.24
C ILE A 306 -9.86 2.76 -30.75
N PHE A 307 -9.14 1.98 -31.58
CA PHE A 307 -9.11 2.22 -33.03
C PHE A 307 -10.23 1.50 -33.79
N TYR A 308 -10.53 0.26 -33.40
CA TYR A 308 -11.49 -0.58 -34.12
C TYR A 308 -12.83 -0.68 -33.42
N ARG A 309 -12.98 -0.09 -32.23
CA ARG A 309 -14.21 -0.16 -31.43
C ARG A 309 -14.72 -1.58 -31.21
N SER A 310 -13.80 -2.50 -31.01
CA SER A 310 -14.02 -3.91 -30.76
C SER A 310 -13.22 -4.36 -29.55
N ILE A 311 -13.58 -5.46 -28.93
CA ILE A 311 -12.91 -6.05 -27.76
C ILE A 311 -12.56 -7.48 -28.11
N LEU A 312 -11.31 -7.89 -27.91
CA LEU A 312 -10.86 -9.27 -28.08
C LEU A 312 -11.18 -10.12 -26.85
N VAL A 313 -11.02 -9.53 -25.66
CA VAL A 313 -11.23 -10.22 -24.38
C VAL A 313 -12.58 -9.80 -23.82
N GLU A 314 -13.59 -10.63 -24.04
CA GLU A 314 -14.90 -10.42 -23.45
C GLU A 314 -14.85 -10.51 -21.91
N TYR A 315 -15.76 -9.83 -21.24
CA TYR A 315 -15.91 -9.82 -19.77
C TYR A 315 -15.93 -11.24 -19.15
N ASN A 316 -16.52 -12.20 -19.84
CA ASN A 316 -16.60 -13.60 -19.40
C ASN A 316 -15.23 -14.32 -19.35
N ILE A 317 -14.21 -13.79 -20.04
CA ILE A 317 -12.84 -14.34 -20.07
C ILE A 317 -11.97 -13.74 -18.96
N LEU A 318 -12.36 -12.58 -18.43
CA LEU A 318 -11.61 -11.85 -17.40
C LEU A 318 -11.20 -12.71 -16.18
N PRO A 319 -12.06 -13.57 -15.61
CA PRO A 319 -11.68 -14.44 -14.50
C PRO A 319 -10.52 -15.37 -14.81
N PHE A 320 -10.38 -15.81 -16.07
CA PHE A 320 -9.27 -16.68 -16.49
C PHE A 320 -7.93 -15.93 -16.54
N LEU A 321 -7.95 -14.62 -16.82
CA LEU A 321 -6.76 -13.77 -16.74
C LEU A 321 -6.26 -13.59 -15.30
N MET A 322 -7.11 -13.78 -14.30
CA MET A 322 -6.73 -13.73 -12.89
C MET A 322 -5.95 -14.96 -12.43
N LEU A 323 -6.10 -16.12 -13.10
CA LEU A 323 -5.45 -17.38 -12.70
C LEU A 323 -3.91 -17.28 -12.64
N PRO A 324 -3.19 -16.68 -13.59
CA PRO A 324 -1.75 -16.47 -13.48
C PRO A 324 -1.34 -15.62 -12.28
N LEU A 325 -2.17 -14.61 -11.91
CA LEU A 325 -1.93 -13.71 -10.79
C LEU A 325 -2.08 -14.47 -9.46
N ILE A 326 -3.13 -15.29 -9.33
CA ILE A 326 -3.35 -16.18 -8.18
C ILE A 326 -2.20 -17.19 -8.06
N TYR A 327 -1.80 -17.79 -9.18
CA TYR A 327 -0.69 -18.74 -9.22
C TYR A 327 0.63 -18.11 -8.78
N ALA A 328 0.92 -16.89 -9.22
CA ALA A 328 2.08 -16.13 -8.78
C ALA A 328 2.06 -15.91 -7.25
N GLY A 329 0.91 -15.49 -6.70
CA GLY A 329 0.70 -15.35 -5.26
C GLY A 329 0.93 -16.65 -4.51
N TYR A 330 0.35 -17.76 -4.97
CA TYR A 330 0.54 -19.08 -4.38
C TYR A 330 2.02 -19.50 -4.35
N LYS A 331 2.74 -19.34 -5.46
CA LYS A 331 4.18 -19.66 -5.53
C LYS A 331 5.00 -18.83 -4.55
N ARG A 332 4.72 -17.53 -4.43
CA ARG A 332 5.41 -16.63 -3.50
C ARG A 332 5.12 -16.98 -2.03
N VAL A 333 3.88 -17.40 -1.71
CA VAL A 333 3.55 -17.93 -0.37
C VAL A 333 4.38 -19.18 -0.07
N ARG A 334 4.52 -20.09 -1.04
CA ARG A 334 5.35 -21.33 -0.90
C ARG A 334 6.84 -21.00 -0.72
N GLN A 335 7.32 -19.88 -1.26
CA GLN A 335 8.69 -19.38 -1.07
C GLN A 335 8.88 -18.65 0.27
N GLY A 336 7.84 -18.54 1.11
CA GLY A 336 7.93 -17.90 2.44
C GLY A 336 7.70 -16.38 2.44
N TYR A 337 7.35 -15.76 1.32
CA TYR A 337 7.04 -14.33 1.27
C TYR A 337 5.72 -14.04 1.97
N LYS A 338 5.80 -13.57 3.21
CA LYS A 338 4.64 -13.39 4.10
C LYS A 338 3.56 -12.44 3.55
N PRO A 339 3.88 -11.28 2.92
CA PRO A 339 2.87 -10.38 2.36
C PRO A 339 1.99 -11.03 1.28
N ALA A 340 2.53 -12.03 0.54
CA ALA A 340 1.79 -12.73 -0.50
C ALA A 340 0.57 -13.52 0.01
N ARG A 341 0.44 -13.77 1.32
CA ARG A 341 -0.73 -14.45 1.90
C ARG A 341 -1.98 -13.58 1.80
N PHE A 342 -1.86 -12.29 2.13
CA PHE A 342 -2.96 -11.33 2.03
C PHE A 342 -3.31 -11.08 0.56
N TYR A 343 -2.29 -10.94 -0.29
CA TYR A 343 -2.45 -10.82 -1.73
C TYR A 343 -3.21 -12.01 -2.33
N LEU A 344 -2.82 -13.24 -2.01
CA LEU A 344 -3.47 -14.46 -2.50
C LEU A 344 -4.94 -14.53 -2.06
N ALA A 345 -5.21 -14.23 -0.79
CA ALA A 345 -6.56 -14.21 -0.25
C ALA A 345 -7.45 -13.17 -0.96
N GLY A 346 -6.93 -11.96 -1.19
CA GLY A 346 -7.65 -10.90 -1.91
C GLY A 346 -8.03 -11.31 -3.33
N TRP A 347 -7.09 -11.88 -4.08
CA TRP A 347 -7.38 -12.37 -5.43
C TRP A 347 -8.40 -13.51 -5.46
N ILE A 348 -8.31 -14.47 -4.53
CA ILE A 348 -9.30 -15.58 -4.45
C ILE A 348 -10.69 -15.02 -4.19
N ILE A 349 -10.83 -14.08 -3.24
CA ILE A 349 -12.14 -13.51 -2.89
C ILE A 349 -12.69 -12.67 -4.05
N LEU A 350 -11.87 -11.84 -4.68
CA LEU A 350 -12.31 -11.04 -5.83
C LEU A 350 -12.71 -11.94 -7.01
N THR A 351 -11.93 -12.96 -7.32
CA THR A 351 -12.25 -13.91 -8.39
C THR A 351 -13.56 -14.66 -8.11
N LEU A 352 -13.77 -15.08 -6.86
CA LEU A 352 -15.04 -15.70 -6.45
C LEU A 352 -16.21 -14.73 -6.61
N ALA A 353 -16.04 -13.46 -6.22
CA ALA A 353 -17.08 -12.45 -6.36
C ALA A 353 -17.43 -12.19 -7.83
N VAL A 354 -16.43 -12.09 -8.71
CA VAL A 354 -16.63 -11.96 -10.16
C VAL A 354 -17.37 -13.19 -10.72
N PHE A 355 -16.98 -14.39 -10.27
CA PHE A 355 -17.63 -15.63 -10.69
C PHE A 355 -19.10 -15.67 -10.27
N LEU A 356 -19.41 -15.32 -9.02
CA LEU A 356 -20.79 -15.26 -8.51
C LEU A 356 -21.62 -14.19 -9.25
N ASN A 357 -21.00 -13.09 -9.67
CA ASN A 357 -21.63 -12.06 -10.47
C ASN A 357 -21.97 -12.56 -11.88
N ILE A 358 -21.01 -13.17 -12.59
CA ILE A 358 -21.23 -13.71 -13.96
C ILE A 358 -22.36 -14.75 -14.00
N PHE A 359 -22.46 -15.59 -12.98
CA PHE A 359 -23.50 -16.63 -12.91
C PHE A 359 -24.78 -16.16 -12.22
N GLU A 360 -24.89 -14.89 -11.83
CA GLU A 360 -26.06 -14.28 -11.17
C GLU A 360 -26.56 -15.03 -9.91
N ILE A 361 -25.71 -15.87 -9.31
CA ILE A 361 -26.09 -16.79 -8.24
C ILE A 361 -26.53 -16.05 -6.97
N ALA A 362 -25.93 -14.92 -6.68
CA ALA A 362 -26.15 -14.21 -5.42
C ALA A 362 -27.08 -13.00 -5.55
N TYR A 363 -27.24 -12.42 -6.72
CA TYR A 363 -28.07 -11.22 -6.93
C TYR A 363 -29.54 -11.47 -6.60
N SER A 364 -30.05 -12.67 -6.91
CA SER A 364 -31.43 -13.07 -6.61
C SER A 364 -31.79 -13.05 -5.13
N TYR A 365 -30.78 -13.14 -4.23
CA TYR A 365 -31.00 -13.24 -2.79
C TYR A 365 -30.69 -11.95 -2.05
N THR A 366 -29.72 -11.17 -2.50
CA THR A 366 -29.14 -10.09 -1.69
C THR A 366 -29.41 -8.68 -2.20
N MET A 367 -29.86 -8.50 -3.45
CA MET A 367 -29.95 -7.20 -4.14
C MET A 367 -28.65 -6.39 -4.14
N ILE A 368 -27.55 -6.94 -3.64
CA ILE A 368 -26.22 -6.36 -3.66
C ILE A 368 -25.37 -7.29 -4.51
N ASP A 369 -24.76 -6.71 -5.54
CA ASP A 369 -23.83 -7.43 -6.39
C ASP A 369 -22.61 -7.90 -5.57
N PRO A 370 -22.26 -9.20 -5.61
CA PRO A 370 -21.12 -9.76 -4.93
C PRO A 370 -19.80 -9.03 -5.23
N LEU A 371 -19.69 -8.41 -6.39
CA LEU A 371 -18.50 -7.66 -6.82
C LEU A 371 -18.17 -6.51 -5.86
N TYR A 372 -19.16 -5.78 -5.33
CA TYR A 372 -18.93 -4.71 -4.37
C TYR A 372 -18.28 -5.21 -3.09
N ILE A 373 -18.78 -6.33 -2.57
CA ILE A 373 -18.27 -6.92 -1.33
C ILE A 373 -16.87 -7.49 -1.57
N GLY A 374 -16.70 -8.20 -2.69
CA GLY A 374 -15.40 -8.77 -3.07
C GLY A 374 -14.32 -7.71 -3.26
N ALA A 375 -14.64 -6.61 -3.95
CA ALA A 375 -13.72 -5.50 -4.15
C ALA A 375 -13.36 -4.77 -2.84
N ALA A 376 -14.32 -4.60 -1.93
CA ALA A 376 -14.04 -3.99 -0.62
C ALA A 376 -13.10 -4.87 0.23
N ILE A 377 -13.33 -6.17 0.27
CA ILE A 377 -12.46 -7.11 1.00
C ILE A 377 -11.08 -7.17 0.36
N GLU A 378 -11.01 -7.21 -0.97
CA GLU A 378 -9.74 -7.15 -1.71
C GLU A 378 -8.98 -5.86 -1.36
N ALA A 379 -9.64 -4.70 -1.35
CA ALA A 379 -9.04 -3.42 -1.04
C ALA A 379 -8.39 -3.41 0.36
N ILE A 380 -9.04 -3.99 1.36
CA ILE A 380 -8.50 -4.14 2.70
C ILE A 380 -7.30 -5.10 2.70
N LEU A 381 -7.43 -6.27 2.08
CA LEU A 381 -6.38 -7.28 2.09
C LEU A 381 -5.12 -6.84 1.35
N PHE A 382 -5.25 -6.13 0.23
CA PHE A 382 -4.09 -5.65 -0.51
C PHE A 382 -3.42 -4.46 0.19
N SER A 383 -4.18 -3.59 0.83
CA SER A 383 -3.62 -2.53 1.67
C SER A 383 -2.85 -3.12 2.86
N LEU A 384 -3.35 -4.20 3.47
CA LEU A 384 -2.62 -4.94 4.51
C LEU A 384 -1.37 -5.63 3.95
N ALA A 385 -1.44 -6.21 2.75
CA ALA A 385 -0.30 -6.82 2.08
C ALA A 385 0.83 -5.81 1.82
N LEU A 386 0.49 -4.63 1.31
CA LEU A 386 1.41 -3.54 1.05
C LEU A 386 2.01 -2.98 2.36
N SER A 387 1.19 -2.76 3.38
CA SER A 387 1.65 -2.31 4.71
C SER A 387 2.61 -3.31 5.34
N TYR A 388 2.32 -4.61 5.20
CA TYR A 388 3.22 -5.66 5.69
C TYR A 388 4.56 -5.68 4.91
N LYS A 389 4.53 -5.45 3.59
CA LYS A 389 5.74 -5.32 2.76
C LYS A 389 6.62 -4.17 3.25
N VAL A 390 6.05 -2.98 3.49
CA VAL A 390 6.79 -1.81 4.02
C VAL A 390 7.45 -2.16 5.35
N ARG A 391 6.67 -2.69 6.30
CA ARG A 391 7.19 -3.08 7.60
C ARG A 391 8.38 -4.05 7.50
N MET A 392 8.29 -5.02 6.61
CA MET A 392 9.35 -6.00 6.40
C MET A 392 10.62 -5.35 5.85
N VAL A 393 10.48 -4.47 4.84
CA VAL A 393 11.63 -3.74 4.25
C VAL A 393 12.27 -2.81 5.29
N THR A 394 11.47 -2.10 6.09
CA THR A 394 12.00 -1.23 7.16
C THR A 394 12.77 -2.04 8.20
N GLN A 395 12.23 -3.20 8.63
CA GLN A 395 12.94 -4.07 9.57
C GLN A 395 14.26 -4.61 9.00
N GLU A 396 14.29 -5.01 7.73
CA GLU A 396 15.54 -5.43 7.06
C GLU A 396 16.56 -4.30 7.01
N GLN A 397 16.14 -3.08 6.71
CA GLN A 397 17.02 -1.90 6.70
C GLN A 397 17.58 -1.59 8.10
N GLU A 398 16.77 -1.69 9.15
CA GLU A 398 17.22 -1.51 10.53
C GLU A 398 18.27 -2.56 10.91
N GLN A 399 18.01 -3.85 10.61
CA GLN A 399 18.97 -4.93 10.87
C GLN A 399 20.29 -4.72 10.11
N GLN A 400 20.22 -4.28 8.85
CA GLN A 400 21.44 -3.96 8.09
C GLN A 400 22.25 -2.82 8.72
N LYS A 401 21.56 -1.78 9.22
CA LYS A 401 22.22 -0.67 9.93
C LYS A 401 22.91 -1.16 11.20
N GLU A 402 22.23 -1.98 12.01
CA GLU A 402 22.82 -2.55 13.23
C GLU A 402 24.07 -3.40 12.92
N LEU A 403 24.02 -4.21 11.84
CA LEU A 403 25.15 -4.98 11.40
C LEU A 403 26.34 -4.10 10.98
N LEU A 404 26.09 -3.00 10.25
CA LEU A 404 27.10 -2.04 9.87
C LEU A 404 27.76 -1.37 11.10
N VAL A 405 26.94 -1.00 12.09
CA VAL A 405 27.44 -0.48 13.37
C VAL A 405 28.38 -1.47 14.05
N HIS A 406 27.97 -2.73 14.09
CA HIS A 406 28.77 -3.79 14.70
C HIS A 406 30.09 -4.03 13.96
N GLN A 407 30.05 -4.08 12.62
CA GLN A 407 31.27 -4.23 11.80
C GLN A 407 32.25 -3.06 11.98
N SER A 408 31.75 -1.83 12.06
CA SER A 408 32.58 -0.66 12.31
C SER A 408 33.27 -0.73 13.67
N LYS A 409 32.52 -1.15 14.71
CA LYS A 409 33.06 -1.32 16.05
C LYS A 409 34.20 -2.36 16.05
N LEU A 410 34.03 -3.48 15.35
CA LEU A 410 35.07 -4.50 15.22
C LEU A 410 36.29 -4.00 14.43
N ALA A 411 36.10 -3.23 13.38
CA ALA A 411 37.21 -2.65 12.59
C ALA A 411 38.05 -1.69 13.43
N SER A 412 37.41 -0.75 14.17
CA SER A 412 38.07 0.16 15.08
C SER A 412 38.81 -0.58 16.21
N MET A 413 38.22 -1.66 16.72
CA MET A 413 38.83 -2.54 17.72
C MET A 413 40.09 -3.21 17.18
N GLY A 414 40.08 -3.68 15.92
CA GLY A 414 41.23 -4.30 15.26
C GLY A 414 42.41 -3.36 15.12
N GLU A 415 42.18 -2.11 14.70
CA GLU A 415 43.23 -1.06 14.60
C GLU A 415 43.83 -0.76 15.96
N MET A 416 42.98 -0.65 16.99
CA MET A 416 43.43 -0.33 18.33
C MET A 416 44.24 -1.44 19.00
N ILE A 417 43.87 -2.73 18.75
CA ILE A 417 44.67 -3.89 19.18
C ILE A 417 46.08 -3.82 18.60
N GLY A 418 46.22 -3.42 17.32
CA GLY A 418 47.53 -3.15 16.72
C GLY A 418 48.35 -2.13 17.49
N ASN A 419 47.72 -1.02 17.88
CA ASN A 419 48.37 0.05 18.67
C ASN A 419 48.75 -0.45 20.07
N ILE A 420 47.88 -1.20 20.74
CA ILE A 420 48.17 -1.80 22.06
C ILE A 420 49.36 -2.78 21.97
N ALA A 421 49.42 -3.64 20.94
CA ALA A 421 50.52 -4.53 20.74
C ALA A 421 51.88 -3.80 20.61
N HIS A 422 51.89 -2.65 19.93
CA HIS A 422 53.07 -1.80 19.87
C HIS A 422 53.39 -1.14 21.22
N GLN A 423 52.39 -0.68 21.96
CA GLN A 423 52.57 -0.09 23.29
C GLN A 423 53.06 -1.11 24.32
N TRP A 424 52.72 -2.37 24.20
CA TRP A 424 53.16 -3.43 25.09
C TRP A 424 54.61 -3.86 24.81
N ARG A 425 55.08 -3.78 23.57
CA ARG A 425 56.46 -4.10 23.23
C ARG A 425 57.46 -3.27 24.00
N GLN A 426 57.19 -1.98 24.26
CA GLN A 426 58.09 -1.07 24.98
C GLN A 426 58.27 -1.49 26.44
N PRO A 427 57.23 -1.63 27.30
CA PRO A 427 57.39 -2.07 28.69
C PRO A 427 58.00 -3.47 28.82
N LEU A 428 57.63 -4.40 27.90
CA LEU A 428 58.27 -5.71 27.86
C LEU A 428 59.78 -5.64 27.61
N THR A 429 60.19 -4.79 26.71
CA THR A 429 61.61 -4.51 26.45
C THR A 429 62.30 -3.92 27.68
N HIS A 430 61.64 -2.93 28.35
CA HIS A 430 62.14 -2.36 29.59
C HIS A 430 62.31 -3.41 30.71
N ILE A 431 61.32 -4.26 30.90
CA ILE A 431 61.40 -5.34 31.88
C ILE A 431 62.55 -6.31 31.53
N SER A 432 62.74 -6.65 30.25
CA SER A 432 63.88 -7.49 29.81
C SER A 432 65.21 -6.82 30.12
N TYR A 433 65.38 -5.55 29.86
CA TYR A 433 66.59 -4.79 30.22
C TYR A 433 66.79 -4.74 31.75
N THR A 434 65.71 -4.57 32.52
CA THR A 434 65.78 -4.58 33.99
C THR A 434 66.33 -5.92 34.50
N PHE A 435 65.83 -7.04 33.94
CA PHE A 435 66.38 -8.36 34.31
C PHE A 435 67.80 -8.58 33.87
N MET A 436 68.21 -8.09 32.68
CA MET A 436 69.61 -8.14 32.23
C MET A 436 70.52 -7.36 33.16
N ASN A 437 70.15 -6.13 33.57
CA ASN A 437 70.91 -5.31 34.49
C ASN A 437 71.05 -5.94 35.87
N ILE A 438 70.00 -6.60 36.38
CA ILE A 438 70.07 -7.37 37.64
C ILE A 438 71.07 -8.51 37.54
N LYS A 439 71.04 -9.26 36.41
CA LYS A 439 71.94 -10.36 36.15
C LYS A 439 73.41 -9.90 36.05
N GLU A 440 73.67 -8.81 35.32
CA GLU A 440 75.02 -8.20 35.16
C GLU A 440 75.56 -7.74 36.49
N ALA A 441 74.75 -7.00 37.31
CA ALA A 441 75.15 -6.57 38.66
C ALA A 441 75.42 -7.78 39.58
N GLN A 442 74.74 -8.90 39.44
CA GLN A 442 75.00 -10.12 40.18
C GLN A 442 76.36 -10.73 39.77
N GLU A 443 76.66 -10.80 38.47
CA GLU A 443 77.89 -11.38 37.93
C GLU A 443 79.10 -10.58 38.31
N HIS A 444 78.98 -9.25 38.48
CA HIS A 444 80.05 -8.36 38.89
C HIS A 444 80.13 -8.14 40.41
N GLY A 445 79.23 -8.75 41.20
CA GLY A 445 79.22 -8.58 42.66
C GLY A 445 78.73 -7.24 43.18
N GLU A 446 78.03 -6.46 42.33
CA GLU A 446 77.55 -5.11 42.62
C GLU A 446 76.04 -5.10 43.00
N LEU A 447 75.39 -6.29 43.16
CA LEU A 447 73.98 -6.40 43.49
C LEU A 447 73.70 -6.08 44.96
N SER A 448 73.47 -4.79 45.29
CA SER A 448 72.98 -4.43 46.62
C SER A 448 71.48 -4.65 46.78
N PRO A 449 70.99 -4.82 48.04
CA PRO A 449 69.53 -4.92 48.29
C PRO A 449 68.77 -3.69 47.82
N GLU A 450 69.33 -2.51 47.96
CA GLU A 450 68.72 -1.27 47.50
C GLU A 450 68.61 -1.23 45.97
N TYR A 451 69.64 -1.65 45.24
CA TYR A 451 69.66 -1.69 43.78
C TYR A 451 68.64 -2.71 43.28
N LEU A 452 68.56 -3.91 43.90
CA LEU A 452 67.62 -4.94 43.56
C LEU A 452 66.16 -4.45 43.76
N ASN A 453 65.85 -3.86 44.93
CA ASN A 453 64.54 -3.31 45.21
C ASN A 453 64.15 -2.22 44.20
N LYS A 454 65.06 -1.31 43.88
CA LYS A 454 64.81 -0.31 42.85
C LYS A 454 64.48 -0.89 41.49
N LYS A 455 65.18 -1.95 41.07
CA LYS A 455 64.95 -2.61 39.79
C LYS A 455 63.65 -3.42 39.77
N ILE A 456 63.24 -4.03 40.87
CA ILE A 456 61.95 -4.66 41.05
C ILE A 456 60.82 -3.63 40.96
N ASP A 457 60.95 -2.49 41.60
CA ASP A 457 59.97 -1.39 41.53
C ASP A 457 59.82 -0.83 40.11
N GLU A 458 60.93 -0.67 39.36
CA GLU A 458 60.90 -0.29 37.95
C GLU A 458 60.14 -1.30 37.11
N ALA A 459 60.35 -2.62 37.28
CA ALA A 459 59.63 -3.67 36.57
C ALA A 459 58.13 -3.70 36.94
N ASN A 460 57.80 -3.56 38.24
CA ASN A 460 56.42 -3.54 38.69
C ASN A 460 55.63 -2.32 38.11
N LYS A 461 56.24 -1.15 38.01
CA LYS A 461 55.66 0.02 37.38
C LYS A 461 55.28 -0.27 35.91
N GLN A 462 56.14 -0.99 35.17
CA GLN A 462 55.83 -1.38 33.78
C GLN A 462 54.69 -2.37 33.69
N LEU A 463 54.64 -3.36 34.63
CA LEU A 463 53.53 -4.30 34.70
C LEU A 463 52.19 -3.65 35.03
N HIS A 464 52.18 -2.71 35.98
CA HIS A 464 50.97 -1.91 36.29
C HIS A 464 50.53 -1.10 35.08
N PHE A 465 51.42 -0.42 34.38
CA PHE A 465 51.08 0.30 33.15
C PHE A 465 50.47 -0.60 32.09
N MET A 466 50.95 -1.82 31.92
CA MET A 466 50.36 -2.77 30.98
C MET A 466 48.94 -3.23 31.39
N SER A 467 48.73 -3.45 32.72
CA SER A 467 47.43 -3.80 33.26
C SER A 467 46.40 -2.68 33.07
N ASP A 468 46.80 -1.46 33.45
CA ASP A 468 45.94 -0.27 33.32
C ASP A 468 45.55 -0.02 31.86
N THR A 469 46.46 -0.27 30.92
CA THR A 469 46.16 -0.17 29.47
C THR A 469 45.11 -1.17 29.01
N ILE A 470 45.08 -2.39 29.58
CA ILE A 470 44.01 -3.38 29.27
C ILE A 470 42.68 -2.96 29.85
N ASP A 471 42.68 -2.47 31.09
CA ASP A 471 41.43 -2.06 31.76
C ASP A 471 40.84 -0.83 31.05
N ASP A 472 41.62 0.14 30.66
CA ASP A 472 41.20 1.28 29.84
C ASP A 472 40.61 0.83 28.51
N PHE A 473 41.23 -0.16 27.83
CA PHE A 473 40.72 -0.72 26.59
C PHE A 473 39.38 -1.47 26.77
N LYS A 474 39.29 -2.28 27.81
CA LYS A 474 38.06 -3.03 28.14
C LYS A 474 36.90 -2.07 28.43
N ASP A 475 37.17 -1.00 29.23
CA ASP A 475 36.17 -0.01 29.57
C ASP A 475 35.76 0.86 28.37
N PHE A 476 36.68 1.10 27.45
CA PHE A 476 36.38 1.84 26.21
C PHE A 476 35.38 1.13 25.31
N TYR A 477 35.43 -0.22 25.23
CA TYR A 477 34.55 -1.04 24.39
C TYR A 477 33.38 -1.67 25.13
N ALA A 478 33.29 -1.50 26.44
CA ALA A 478 32.18 -2.01 27.23
C ALA A 478 30.84 -1.43 26.70
N PRO A 479 29.81 -2.26 26.53
CA PRO A 479 28.52 -1.80 26.06
C PRO A 479 27.80 -1.03 27.19
N HIS A 480 28.15 0.23 27.38
CA HIS A 480 27.39 1.12 28.26
C HIS A 480 26.12 1.56 27.54
N LYS A 481 24.99 1.07 28.01
CA LYS A 481 23.66 1.38 27.46
C LYS A 481 23.00 2.58 28.12
N GLU A 482 23.61 3.17 29.13
CA GLU A 482 23.02 4.25 29.91
C GLU A 482 23.78 5.56 29.71
N LYS A 483 23.02 6.65 29.63
CA LYS A 483 23.60 7.99 29.60
C LYS A 483 24.13 8.33 30.98
N GLU A 484 25.31 8.88 31.01
CA GLU A 484 25.97 9.35 32.25
C GLU A 484 26.43 10.82 32.14
N ASN A 485 26.58 11.48 33.27
CA ASN A 485 27.16 12.81 33.30
C ASN A 485 28.69 12.69 33.27
N PHE A 486 29.32 13.31 32.29
CA PHE A 486 30.78 13.33 32.21
C PHE A 486 31.30 14.68 31.70
N SER A 487 32.50 15.05 32.14
CA SER A 487 33.21 16.23 31.65
C SER A 487 33.78 15.96 30.28
N LEU A 488 33.54 16.88 29.31
CA LEU A 488 34.06 16.78 27.95
C LEU A 488 35.60 16.84 27.97
N SER A 489 36.21 17.73 28.75
CA SER A 489 37.66 17.85 28.85
C SER A 489 38.30 16.59 29.43
N ALA A 490 37.75 16.03 30.51
CA ALA A 490 38.25 14.80 31.12
C ALA A 490 38.14 13.57 30.15
N ALA A 491 37.04 13.43 29.44
CA ALA A 491 36.87 12.35 28.47
C ALA A 491 37.80 12.50 27.26
N THR A 492 38.02 13.74 26.80
CA THR A 492 38.97 14.08 25.74
C THR A 492 40.40 13.74 26.17
N GLN A 493 40.79 14.06 27.41
CA GLN A 493 42.13 13.82 27.94
C GLN A 493 42.42 12.31 28.03
N VAL A 494 41.45 11.49 28.45
CA VAL A 494 41.56 10.02 28.42
C VAL A 494 41.79 9.52 27.00
N THR A 495 41.08 10.04 26.02
CA THR A 495 41.24 9.63 24.62
C THR A 495 42.59 10.02 24.06
N LEU A 496 43.11 11.21 24.42
CA LEU A 496 44.45 11.66 24.05
C LEU A 496 45.55 10.82 24.68
N GLU A 497 45.39 10.38 25.95
CA GLU A 497 46.38 9.52 26.61
C GLU A 497 46.52 8.17 25.88
N ILE A 498 45.42 7.61 25.38
CA ILE A 498 45.42 6.39 24.55
C ILE A 498 46.23 6.59 23.26
N MET A 499 46.17 7.75 22.64
CA MET A 499 46.86 8.04 21.38
C MET A 499 48.28 8.65 21.57
N LYS A 500 48.65 9.04 22.75
CA LYS A 500 49.86 9.81 23.09
C LYS A 500 51.12 9.24 22.46
N ASN A 501 51.36 7.96 22.61
CA ASN A 501 52.59 7.33 22.10
C ASN A 501 52.57 7.29 20.55
N THR A 502 51.42 7.05 19.94
CA THR A 502 51.29 7.04 18.48
C THR A 502 51.47 8.42 17.87
N LEU A 503 50.91 9.45 18.50
CA LEU A 503 51.09 10.85 18.07
C LEU A 503 52.53 11.31 18.24
N LYS A 504 53.14 11.02 19.38
CA LYS A 504 54.55 11.33 19.65
C LYS A 504 55.54 10.62 18.72
N HIS A 505 55.26 9.36 18.38
CA HIS A 505 56.10 8.59 17.45
C HIS A 505 56.10 9.17 16.02
N ASN A 506 55.06 9.90 15.65
CA ASN A 506 54.91 10.55 14.36
C ASN A 506 55.19 12.06 14.43
N ASP A 507 55.81 12.55 15.52
CA ASP A 507 56.15 13.96 15.78
C ASP A 507 54.95 14.91 15.63
N ILE A 508 53.73 14.45 15.96
CA ILE A 508 52.49 15.24 15.86
C ILE A 508 52.26 15.98 17.17
N GLU A 509 52.26 17.33 17.11
CA GLU A 509 51.89 18.19 18.22
C GLU A 509 50.38 18.19 18.42
N VAL A 510 49.93 18.07 19.68
CA VAL A 510 48.49 18.17 20.04
C VAL A 510 48.30 19.31 21.00
N GLU A 511 47.44 20.24 20.64
CA GLU A 511 47.02 21.36 21.48
C GLU A 511 45.54 21.15 21.89
N LEU A 512 45.28 21.12 23.22
CA LEU A 512 43.95 21.09 23.79
C LEU A 512 43.60 22.46 24.38
N ILE A 513 42.61 23.12 23.79
CA ILE A 513 42.10 24.44 24.22
C ILE A 513 40.71 24.21 24.84
N VAL A 514 40.57 24.55 26.10
CA VAL A 514 39.29 24.49 26.81
C VAL A 514 38.86 25.93 27.08
N ASN A 515 37.91 26.41 26.26
CA ASN A 515 37.38 27.76 26.43
C ASN A 515 36.36 27.80 27.56
N GLU A 516 35.50 26.77 27.63
CA GLU A 516 34.50 26.62 28.69
C GLU A 516 34.39 25.14 29.07
N GLU A 517 34.48 24.85 30.37
CA GLU A 517 34.30 23.47 30.85
C GLU A 517 32.83 23.07 30.77
N SER A 518 32.54 21.92 30.16
CA SER A 518 31.19 21.44 29.96
C SER A 518 31.01 20.02 30.46
N THR A 519 29.85 19.78 31.08
CA THR A 519 29.41 18.46 31.50
C THR A 519 28.25 18.02 30.62
N LEU A 520 28.43 16.92 29.94
CA LEU A 520 27.43 16.37 29.03
C LEU A 520 26.74 15.16 29.65
N HIS A 521 25.41 15.11 29.56
CA HIS A 521 24.61 13.91 29.92
C HIS A 521 24.38 13.05 28.69
N ASN A 522 25.31 12.15 28.41
CA ASN A 522 25.28 11.35 27.17
C ASN A 522 26.09 10.05 27.31
N TYR A 523 26.32 9.35 26.20
CA TYR A 523 27.09 8.10 26.14
C TYR A 523 28.59 8.38 26.06
N LYS A 524 29.28 8.40 27.20
CA LYS A 524 30.70 8.73 27.34
C LYS A 524 31.62 7.88 26.45
N ASN A 525 31.37 6.57 26.34
CA ASN A 525 32.20 5.70 25.53
C ASN A 525 31.98 5.90 24.02
N GLU A 526 30.77 6.25 23.59
CA GLU A 526 30.48 6.61 22.20
C GLU A 526 31.15 7.94 21.84
N TYR A 527 31.13 8.92 22.74
CA TYR A 527 31.88 10.16 22.57
C TYR A 527 33.38 9.89 22.37
N LYS A 528 34.00 9.09 23.25
CA LYS A 528 35.42 8.72 23.13
C LYS A 528 35.72 8.02 21.81
N GLN A 529 34.83 7.16 21.33
CA GLN A 529 34.94 6.45 20.06
C GLN A 529 34.91 7.42 18.86
N VAL A 530 34.00 8.38 18.86
CA VAL A 530 33.94 9.42 17.81
C VAL A 530 35.24 10.24 17.80
N LEU A 531 35.67 10.72 18.97
CA LEU A 531 36.87 11.51 19.08
C LEU A 531 38.13 10.74 18.63
N LEU A 532 38.26 9.48 19.04
CA LEU A 532 39.35 8.60 18.60
C LEU A 532 39.38 8.45 17.06
N ASN A 533 38.23 8.26 16.43
CA ASN A 533 38.14 8.14 14.97
C ASN A 533 38.54 9.45 14.27
N LEU A 534 38.14 10.61 14.79
CA LEU A 534 38.56 11.92 14.24
C LEU A 534 40.06 12.14 14.37
N LEU A 535 40.61 11.81 15.54
CA LEU A 535 42.07 11.92 15.79
C LEU A 535 42.88 10.95 14.91
N THR A 536 42.39 9.74 14.70
CA THR A 536 43.04 8.77 13.81
C THR A 536 43.02 9.28 12.36
N ASN A 537 41.92 9.84 11.90
CA ASN A 537 41.82 10.40 10.56
C ASN A 537 42.75 11.62 10.37
N ALA A 538 42.84 12.51 11.38
CA ALA A 538 43.75 13.65 11.37
C ALA A 538 45.22 13.17 11.32
N LYS A 539 45.62 12.25 12.20
CA LYS A 539 46.96 11.63 12.22
C LYS A 539 47.31 11.05 10.83
N ASP A 540 46.43 10.26 10.27
CA ASP A 540 46.65 9.60 8.98
C ASP A 540 46.82 10.63 7.85
N ALA A 541 46.01 11.69 7.83
CA ALA A 541 46.14 12.77 6.84
C ALA A 541 47.47 13.54 6.97
N LEU A 542 47.92 13.78 8.20
CA LEU A 542 49.19 14.45 8.47
C LEU A 542 50.37 13.61 8.01
N ILE A 543 50.34 12.29 8.21
CA ILE A 543 51.39 11.36 7.78
C ILE A 543 51.39 11.24 6.25
N GLU A 544 50.24 11.04 5.63
CA GLU A 544 50.11 10.86 4.18
C GLU A 544 50.60 12.06 3.38
N LYS A 545 50.32 13.29 3.88
CA LYS A 545 50.70 14.53 3.21
C LYS A 545 52.11 15.03 3.61
N VAL A 546 52.83 14.28 4.45
CA VAL A 546 54.19 14.65 4.94
C VAL A 546 54.23 16.11 5.42
N THR A 547 53.28 16.47 6.28
CA THR A 547 53.06 17.85 6.73
C THR A 547 54.23 18.36 7.54
N LYS A 548 54.71 19.56 7.21
CA LYS A 548 55.73 20.25 8.01
C LYS A 548 55.11 20.73 9.34
N SER A 549 55.73 20.39 10.48
CA SER A 549 55.22 20.69 11.82
C SER A 549 53.78 20.22 12.00
N PRO A 550 53.53 18.90 11.94
CA PRO A 550 52.19 18.34 11.99
C PRO A 550 51.52 18.65 13.34
N LYS A 551 50.31 19.22 13.28
CA LYS A 551 49.60 19.68 14.48
C LYS A 551 48.11 19.34 14.41
N ILE A 552 47.56 18.91 15.55
CA ILE A 552 46.12 18.73 15.78
C ILE A 552 45.69 19.68 16.89
N THR A 553 44.71 20.52 16.65
CA THR A 553 44.13 21.41 17.66
C THR A 553 42.72 20.92 18.01
N ILE A 554 42.46 20.72 19.30
CA ILE A 554 41.17 20.36 19.83
C ILE A 554 40.65 21.53 20.64
N THR A 555 39.47 22.04 20.31
CA THR A 555 38.84 23.13 21.04
C THR A 555 37.54 22.66 21.67
N ILE A 556 37.36 22.89 22.95
CA ILE A 556 36.15 22.57 23.71
C ILE A 556 35.46 23.86 24.11
N ASP A 557 34.23 24.02 23.71
CA ASP A 557 33.33 25.10 24.10
C ASP A 557 32.14 24.50 24.91
N LYS A 558 31.20 25.34 25.32
CA LYS A 558 30.12 24.97 26.20
C LYS A 558 29.33 23.72 25.74
N ASP A 559 28.90 23.69 24.47
CA ASP A 559 28.05 22.64 23.90
C ASP A 559 28.68 22.05 22.62
N SER A 560 29.98 22.23 22.42
CA SER A 560 30.67 21.75 21.21
C SER A 560 32.13 21.36 21.45
N ILE A 561 32.59 20.49 20.56
CA ILE A 561 34.01 20.16 20.45
C ILE A 561 34.42 20.17 18.99
N SER A 562 35.53 20.77 18.68
CA SER A 562 36.13 20.75 17.35
C SER A 562 37.50 20.10 17.33
N VAL A 563 37.81 19.44 16.21
CA VAL A 563 39.12 18.83 15.93
C VAL A 563 39.62 19.40 14.59
N GLU A 564 40.72 20.14 14.63
CA GLU A 564 41.34 20.73 13.44
C GLU A 564 42.74 20.15 13.22
N ASP A 565 43.04 19.72 12.00
CA ASP A 565 44.37 19.35 11.56
C ASP A 565 44.98 20.43 10.66
N ASN A 566 46.32 20.36 10.42
CA ASN A 566 46.99 21.21 9.45
C ASN A 566 47.49 20.45 8.21
N ALA A 567 46.75 19.39 7.79
CA ALA A 567 47.07 18.57 6.64
C ALA A 567 46.57 19.14 5.29
N GLY A 568 46.12 20.40 5.21
CA GLY A 568 45.68 21.04 3.97
C GLY A 568 44.26 20.70 3.51
N GLY A 569 43.46 20.09 4.38
CA GLY A 569 42.02 19.86 4.18
C GLY A 569 41.65 18.72 3.28
N ILE A 570 40.33 18.55 3.04
CA ILE A 570 39.71 17.52 2.25
C ILE A 570 39.35 18.07 0.87
N PRO A 571 39.65 17.37 -0.25
CA PRO A 571 39.23 17.81 -1.59
C PRO A 571 37.73 18.08 -1.68
N LYS A 572 37.33 19.17 -2.35
CA LYS A 572 35.93 19.59 -2.44
C LYS A 572 35.03 18.54 -3.12
N GLU A 573 35.61 17.80 -4.05
CA GLU A 573 34.91 16.77 -4.84
C GLU A 573 34.42 15.60 -3.99
N ILE A 574 35.12 15.32 -2.88
CA ILE A 574 34.79 14.20 -2.00
C ILE A 574 34.13 14.62 -0.69
N LEU A 575 34.14 15.94 -0.37
CA LEU A 575 33.66 16.47 0.91
C LEU A 575 32.20 16.07 1.22
N SER A 576 31.34 16.01 0.21
CA SER A 576 29.95 15.56 0.36
C SER A 576 29.81 14.06 0.59
N ARG A 577 30.83 13.28 0.23
CA ARG A 577 30.79 11.81 0.22
C ARG A 577 31.52 11.17 1.39
N ILE A 578 32.28 11.92 2.17
CA ILE A 578 33.10 11.39 3.28
C ILE A 578 32.27 10.67 4.36
N TYR A 579 30.97 10.97 4.43
CA TYR A 579 30.02 10.32 5.33
C TYR A 579 29.23 9.18 4.66
N GLU A 580 29.49 8.83 3.39
CA GLU A 580 28.91 7.66 2.77
C GLU A 580 29.55 6.38 3.34
N PRO A 581 28.78 5.33 3.65
CA PRO A 581 29.34 4.07 4.14
C PRO A 581 30.25 3.44 3.07
N TYR A 582 31.38 2.88 3.51
CA TYR A 582 32.43 2.28 2.66
C TYR A 582 33.18 3.26 1.75
N PHE A 583 32.97 4.55 1.91
CA PHE A 583 33.75 5.53 1.18
C PHE A 583 35.12 5.74 1.88
N SER A 584 36.19 5.43 1.19
CA SER A 584 37.56 5.66 1.64
C SER A 584 38.44 6.04 0.46
N THR A 585 39.39 6.97 0.70
CA THR A 585 40.47 7.27 -0.24
C THR A 585 41.69 6.38 -0.01
N LYS A 586 41.70 5.57 1.04
CA LYS A 586 42.79 4.68 1.47
C LYS A 586 42.45 3.23 1.18
N GLN A 587 43.38 2.46 0.62
CA GLN A 587 43.14 1.06 0.26
C GLN A 587 42.96 0.11 1.46
N GLU A 588 43.54 0.46 2.60
CA GLU A 588 43.52 -0.39 3.81
C GLU A 588 42.39 -0.08 4.79
N ASN A 589 41.68 1.03 4.62
CA ASN A 589 40.64 1.46 5.56
C ASN A 589 39.26 1.09 5.08
N SER A 590 38.43 0.60 5.99
CA SER A 590 37.06 0.13 5.72
C SER A 590 36.09 1.20 5.17
N GLY A 591 36.45 2.49 5.28
CA GLY A 591 35.59 3.63 4.89
C GLY A 591 34.30 3.78 5.73
N ILE A 592 34.27 3.16 6.90
CA ILE A 592 33.07 3.15 7.78
C ILE A 592 33.21 4.16 8.93
N GLY A 593 34.43 4.58 9.28
CA GLY A 593 34.70 5.37 10.49
C GLY A 593 33.91 6.69 10.56
N LEU A 594 33.99 7.55 9.56
CA LEU A 594 33.29 8.86 9.55
C LEU A 594 31.77 8.70 9.44
N TYR A 595 31.29 7.72 8.66
CA TYR A 595 29.87 7.37 8.63
C TYR A 595 29.35 7.02 10.03
N MET A 596 30.11 6.19 10.78
CA MET A 596 29.75 5.80 12.14
C MET A 596 29.82 6.94 13.11
N SER A 597 30.86 7.78 13.03
CA SER A 597 30.96 8.98 13.87
C SER A 597 29.73 9.87 13.70
N LYS A 598 29.29 10.08 12.47
CA LYS A 598 28.07 10.83 12.17
C LYS A 598 26.82 10.16 12.72
N MET A 599 26.69 8.85 12.56
CA MET A 599 25.56 8.08 13.10
C MET A 599 25.50 8.14 14.64
N ILE A 600 26.63 7.99 15.30
CA ILE A 600 26.72 8.09 16.76
C ILE A 600 26.28 9.48 17.23
N VAL A 601 26.89 10.52 16.67
CA VAL A 601 26.58 11.91 17.08
C VAL A 601 25.12 12.25 16.80
N GLU A 602 24.61 12.00 15.58
CA GLU A 602 23.27 12.45 15.18
C GLU A 602 22.14 11.56 15.72
N LYS A 603 22.34 10.24 15.81
CA LYS A 603 21.25 9.32 16.19
C LYS A 603 21.26 8.95 17.66
N ASN A 604 22.45 8.73 18.25
CA ASN A 604 22.53 8.28 19.64
C ASN A 604 22.67 9.48 20.59
N MET A 605 23.54 10.43 20.23
CA MET A 605 23.85 11.56 21.11
C MET A 605 22.91 12.76 20.92
N GLY A 606 22.20 12.84 19.78
CA GLY A 606 21.24 13.92 19.48
C GLY A 606 21.89 15.22 19.01
N GLY A 607 23.19 15.17 18.65
CA GLY A 607 23.98 16.30 18.18
C GLY A 607 24.12 16.38 16.66
N THR A 608 25.05 17.19 16.17
CA THR A 608 25.38 17.27 14.74
C THR A 608 26.90 17.15 14.56
N LEU A 609 27.35 16.45 13.52
CA LEU A 609 28.76 16.37 13.10
C LEU A 609 28.88 17.02 11.73
N SER A 610 29.67 18.09 11.68
CA SER A 610 29.96 18.82 10.46
C SER A 610 31.48 18.86 10.17
N VAL A 611 31.83 19.17 8.92
CA VAL A 611 33.22 19.33 8.50
C VAL A 611 33.32 20.53 7.58
N THR A 612 34.38 21.31 7.79
CA THR A 612 34.74 22.43 6.94
C THR A 612 36.27 22.42 6.71
N ASN A 613 36.71 22.99 5.60
CA ASN A 613 38.13 23.23 5.39
C ASN A 613 38.49 24.64 5.87
N THR A 614 39.51 24.72 6.70
CA THR A 614 40.13 25.99 7.05
C THR A 614 41.29 26.31 6.09
N SER A 615 41.95 27.42 6.30
CA SER A 615 43.19 27.74 5.57
C SER A 615 44.37 26.80 5.88
N ARG A 616 44.26 26.00 6.94
CA ARG A 616 45.30 25.09 7.45
C ARG A 616 45.01 23.63 7.11
N GLY A 617 43.73 23.18 7.30
CA GLY A 617 43.38 21.76 7.17
C GLY A 617 41.91 21.48 7.28
N ALA A 618 41.55 20.26 7.66
CA ALA A 618 40.18 19.87 7.91
C ALA A 618 39.78 20.21 9.35
N HIS A 619 38.59 20.77 9.49
CA HIS A 619 38.00 21.15 10.77
C HIS A 619 36.67 20.41 10.94
N PHE A 620 36.64 19.46 11.86
CA PHE A 620 35.45 18.72 12.27
C PHE A 620 34.86 19.38 13.51
N ASP A 621 33.57 19.65 13.48
CA ASP A 621 32.82 20.26 14.58
C ASP A 621 31.67 19.35 15.01
N ILE A 622 31.58 19.09 16.32
CA ILE A 622 30.51 18.33 16.96
C ILE A 622 29.73 19.27 17.87
N GLN A 623 28.46 19.45 17.63
CA GLN A 623 27.52 20.18 18.48
C GLN A 623 26.61 19.20 19.18
N PHE A 624 26.40 19.33 20.47
CA PHE A 624 25.58 18.45 21.31
C PHE A 624 24.21 19.04 21.65
#